data_fe2665033b33f1203e51b4d9c92b1ce6
#
_entry.id   fe2665033b33f1203e51b4d9c92b1ce6
#
_cell.length_a   1.000
_cell.length_b   1.000
_cell.length_c   1.000
_cell.angle_alpha   90.00
_cell.angle_beta   90.00
_cell.angle_gamma   90.00
#
_symmetry.space_group_name_H-M   'P 1'
#
loop_
_entity.id
_entity.type
_entity.pdbx_description
1 polymer ?
#
loop_
_entity_poly.entity_id
_entity_poly.type
_entity_poly.pdbx_seq_one_letter_code
_entity_poly.pdbx_strand_id
1 'polypeptide(L)'
;MEVGLVERVDIEEKMRSAYLSYAMSVITARALPDVRDGLKPVQRRILYAMYDMGLRHNQPTRKSARIVGEVLGKYHPHGESAVYEAMVRMAQDFTMRYVLVEGQGNFGSVDGDSAAAIRYTEARLSRLGEEMLADLDKDTVDFTDNFDGSLKEPTVLPARLPNLLVNGVGGIAVGMATNIPPHNLGEVAEAIAYLVDRYHQADDVTLDDLMRFIRGPDFPTGGTILGTEGIRQAYATGKGRIIMRAQAHVEEIGGGRVAIIVTELPYQVNKAALVERIALL
;
A
#
# COMPACT_ATOMS: atom_id res chain seq x y z
N MET A 1 51.51 -21.08 -0.27
CA MET A 1 50.14 -20.54 -0.39
C MET A 1 49.51 -21.24 -1.59
N GLU A 2 48.59 -22.17 -1.35
CA GLU A 2 47.80 -22.74 -2.45
C GLU A 2 46.95 -21.62 -3.03
N VAL A 3 47.19 -21.31 -4.29
CA VAL A 3 46.33 -20.41 -5.06
C VAL A 3 45.02 -21.17 -5.28
N GLY A 4 43.92 -20.69 -4.75
CA GLY A 4 42.62 -21.31 -4.96
C GLY A 4 42.27 -21.48 -6.44
N LEU A 5 41.36 -22.39 -6.74
CA LEU A 5 40.90 -22.69 -8.09
C LEU A 5 40.42 -21.42 -8.78
N VAL A 6 41.07 -21.00 -9.85
CA VAL A 6 40.65 -19.87 -10.69
C VAL A 6 39.75 -20.43 -11.79
N GLU A 7 38.44 -20.16 -11.67
CA GLU A 7 37.46 -20.54 -12.68
C GLU A 7 37.25 -19.36 -13.67
N ARG A 8 37.29 -19.66 -14.96
CA ARG A 8 36.93 -18.66 -15.99
C ARG A 8 35.41 -18.57 -16.09
N VAL A 9 34.86 -17.38 -15.81
CA VAL A 9 33.43 -17.11 -15.90
C VAL A 9 33.22 -16.07 -16.99
N ASP A 10 32.28 -16.34 -17.91
CA ASP A 10 31.82 -15.35 -18.87
C ASP A 10 31.03 -14.26 -18.14
N ILE A 11 31.49 -13.01 -18.29
CA ILE A 11 30.87 -11.88 -17.59
C ILE A 11 29.44 -11.63 -18.04
N GLU A 12 29.10 -11.82 -19.32
CA GLU A 12 27.77 -11.62 -19.86
C GLU A 12 26.80 -12.65 -19.28
N GLU A 13 27.20 -13.91 -19.23
CA GLU A 13 26.39 -14.98 -18.66
C GLU A 13 26.17 -14.78 -17.16
N LYS A 14 27.23 -14.43 -16.43
CA LYS A 14 27.15 -14.14 -14.99
C LYS A 14 26.25 -12.95 -14.68
N MET A 15 26.37 -11.86 -15.43
CA MET A 15 25.52 -10.68 -15.28
C MET A 15 24.07 -10.98 -15.63
N ARG A 16 23.80 -11.70 -16.71
CA ARG A 16 22.45 -12.12 -17.10
C ARG A 16 21.79 -12.95 -16.00
N SER A 17 22.47 -13.96 -15.49
CA SER A 17 21.97 -14.81 -14.41
C SER A 17 21.71 -14.02 -13.14
N ALA A 18 22.65 -13.16 -12.71
CA ALA A 18 22.51 -12.33 -11.54
C ALA A 18 21.35 -11.32 -11.68
N TYR A 19 21.20 -10.69 -12.86
CA TYR A 19 20.11 -9.74 -13.12
C TYR A 19 18.75 -10.42 -13.14
N LEU A 20 18.63 -11.61 -13.72
CA LEU A 20 17.38 -12.39 -13.69
C LEU A 20 17.01 -12.80 -12.26
N SER A 21 17.97 -13.25 -11.47
CA SER A 21 17.75 -13.60 -10.07
C SER A 21 17.29 -12.37 -9.25
N TYR A 22 17.94 -11.23 -9.45
CA TYR A 22 17.54 -9.97 -8.83
C TYR A 22 16.13 -9.53 -9.27
N ALA A 23 15.84 -9.58 -10.57
CA ALA A 23 14.54 -9.21 -11.11
C ALA A 23 13.41 -10.06 -10.51
N MET A 24 13.60 -11.38 -10.46
CA MET A 24 12.66 -12.31 -9.85
C MET A 24 12.45 -11.99 -8.36
N SER A 25 13.52 -11.76 -7.62
CA SER A 25 13.43 -11.37 -6.20
C SER A 25 12.65 -10.07 -6.00
N VAL A 26 12.87 -9.05 -6.84
CA VAL A 26 12.12 -7.79 -6.76
C VAL A 26 10.63 -7.99 -7.06
N ILE A 27 10.29 -8.81 -8.05
CA ILE A 27 8.91 -9.10 -8.42
C ILE A 27 8.19 -9.86 -7.30
N THR A 28 8.76 -10.97 -6.82
CA THR A 28 8.08 -11.90 -5.92
C THR A 28 8.16 -11.50 -4.45
N ALA A 29 9.24 -10.84 -4.02
CA ALA A 29 9.53 -10.60 -2.60
C ALA A 29 9.66 -9.12 -2.19
N ARG A 30 9.34 -8.16 -3.07
CA ARG A 30 9.50 -6.73 -2.72
C ARG A 30 8.38 -5.82 -3.24
N ALA A 31 8.16 -5.79 -4.57
CA ALA A 31 7.44 -4.71 -5.21
C ALA A 31 5.94 -4.96 -5.36
N LEU A 32 5.54 -6.20 -5.54
CA LEU A 32 4.16 -6.58 -5.80
C LEU A 32 3.47 -7.10 -4.53
N PRO A 33 2.17 -6.82 -4.36
CA PRO A 33 1.37 -7.36 -3.27
C PRO A 33 0.95 -8.80 -3.56
N ASP A 34 0.63 -9.57 -2.50
CA ASP A 34 -0.15 -10.78 -2.64
C ASP A 34 -1.63 -10.40 -2.87
N VAL A 35 -2.29 -11.10 -3.78
CA VAL A 35 -3.70 -10.80 -4.12
C VAL A 35 -4.65 -11.07 -2.95
N ARG A 36 -4.31 -12.01 -2.06
CA ARG A 36 -5.16 -12.46 -0.95
C ARG A 36 -5.26 -11.43 0.17
N ASP A 37 -4.14 -10.78 0.53
CA ASP A 37 -4.10 -9.79 1.62
C ASP A 37 -3.79 -8.36 1.14
N GLY A 38 -3.44 -8.18 -0.14
CA GLY A 38 -3.14 -6.86 -0.72
C GLY A 38 -1.88 -6.20 -0.17
N LEU A 39 -0.98 -6.97 0.47
CA LEU A 39 0.19 -6.45 1.16
C LEU A 39 1.50 -6.84 0.44
N LYS A 40 2.43 -5.90 0.41
CA LYS A 40 3.82 -6.21 0.11
C LYS A 40 4.47 -6.95 1.29
N PRO A 41 5.52 -7.75 1.08
CA PRO A 41 6.18 -8.49 2.16
C PRO A 41 6.57 -7.62 3.37
N VAL A 42 7.13 -6.43 3.13
CA VAL A 42 7.50 -5.51 4.22
C VAL A 42 6.30 -5.05 5.04
N GLN A 43 5.18 -4.76 4.41
CA GLN A 43 3.94 -4.34 5.09
C GLN A 43 3.37 -5.47 5.95
N ARG A 44 3.32 -6.69 5.39
CA ARG A 44 2.86 -7.90 6.12
C ARG A 44 3.70 -8.15 7.36
N ARG A 45 5.03 -8.06 7.24
CA ARG A 45 5.99 -8.25 8.33
C ARG A 45 5.84 -7.18 9.41
N ILE A 46 5.57 -5.92 9.04
CA ILE A 46 5.31 -4.84 10.00
C ILE A 46 4.04 -5.14 10.81
N LEU A 47 2.93 -5.46 10.14
CA LEU A 47 1.67 -5.75 10.83
C LEU A 47 1.79 -7.00 11.72
N TYR A 48 2.47 -8.03 11.23
CA TYR A 48 2.72 -9.26 11.99
C TYR A 48 3.61 -9.01 13.23
N ALA A 49 4.70 -8.25 13.08
CA ALA A 49 5.55 -7.89 14.22
C ALA A 49 4.78 -7.06 15.26
N MET A 50 3.95 -6.10 14.83
CA MET A 50 3.10 -5.34 15.76
C MET A 50 2.10 -6.24 16.48
N TYR A 51 1.56 -7.25 15.81
CA TYR A 51 0.68 -8.25 16.40
C TYR A 51 1.41 -9.09 17.44
N ASP A 52 2.61 -9.60 17.12
CA ASP A 52 3.46 -10.39 18.00
C ASP A 52 3.88 -9.59 19.26
N MET A 53 4.13 -8.29 19.10
CA MET A 53 4.40 -7.35 20.19
C MET A 53 3.16 -6.99 21.03
N GLY A 54 1.97 -7.45 20.69
CA GLY A 54 0.72 -7.12 21.37
C GLY A 54 0.26 -5.67 21.20
N LEU A 55 0.65 -4.99 20.11
CA LEU A 55 0.32 -3.58 19.85
C LEU A 55 -1.07 -3.45 19.23
N ARG A 56 -2.10 -3.71 20.01
CA ARG A 56 -3.50 -3.62 19.60
C ARG A 56 -4.00 -2.16 19.60
N HIS A 57 -5.09 -1.89 18.86
CA HIS A 57 -5.70 -0.56 18.77
C HIS A 57 -6.10 0.02 20.16
N ASN A 58 -6.43 -0.83 21.11
CA ASN A 58 -6.82 -0.47 22.48
C ASN A 58 -5.65 -0.47 23.49
N GLN A 59 -4.42 -0.70 23.02
CA GLN A 59 -3.20 -0.68 23.85
C GLN A 59 -2.42 0.62 23.62
N PRO A 60 -1.55 1.03 24.55
CA PRO A 60 -0.68 2.19 24.33
C PRO A 60 0.23 2.01 23.12
N THR A 61 0.50 3.12 22.44
CA THR A 61 1.49 3.18 21.34
C THR A 61 2.89 2.84 21.85
N ARG A 62 3.76 2.43 20.94
CA ARG A 62 5.19 2.18 21.22
C ARG A 62 6.05 2.96 20.24
N LYS A 63 7.26 3.31 20.65
CA LYS A 63 8.24 3.98 19.79
C LYS A 63 8.41 3.24 18.46
N SER A 64 8.33 3.96 17.35
CA SER A 64 8.52 3.41 16.02
C SER A 64 9.86 2.69 15.87
N ALA A 65 10.91 3.20 16.50
CA ALA A 65 12.23 2.56 16.55
C ALA A 65 12.19 1.14 17.11
N ARG A 66 11.34 0.87 18.13
CA ARG A 66 11.19 -0.47 18.68
C ARG A 66 10.49 -1.42 17.69
N ILE A 67 9.44 -0.93 17.03
CA ILE A 67 8.69 -1.72 16.04
C ILE A 67 9.60 -2.08 14.86
N VAL A 68 10.27 -1.07 14.30
CA VAL A 68 11.18 -1.27 13.17
C VAL A 68 12.35 -2.19 13.53
N GLY A 69 12.92 -2.02 14.74
CA GLY A 69 13.97 -2.92 15.25
C GLY A 69 13.52 -4.38 15.33
N GLU A 70 12.29 -4.62 15.78
CA GLU A 70 11.69 -5.96 15.83
C GLU A 70 11.52 -6.56 14.44
N VAL A 71 11.02 -5.78 13.48
CA VAL A 71 10.88 -6.20 12.07
C VAL A 71 12.22 -6.55 11.45
N LEU A 72 13.23 -5.69 11.65
CA LEU A 72 14.57 -5.90 11.10
C LEU A 72 15.26 -7.14 11.70
N GLY A 73 15.17 -7.28 13.00
CA GLY A 73 15.83 -8.37 13.73
C GLY A 73 15.22 -9.75 13.49
N LYS A 74 13.92 -9.81 13.24
CA LYS A 74 13.19 -11.07 13.16
C LYS A 74 12.77 -11.48 11.74
N TYR A 75 12.37 -10.53 10.87
CA TYR A 75 11.64 -10.88 9.65
C TYR A 75 12.18 -10.24 8.38
N HIS A 76 12.76 -9.04 8.44
CA HIS A 76 13.08 -8.26 7.24
C HIS A 76 14.48 -7.63 7.28
N PRO A 77 15.55 -8.39 6.92
CA PRO A 77 16.94 -7.97 7.04
C PRO A 77 17.34 -6.98 5.95
N HIS A 78 16.70 -5.81 5.90
CA HIS A 78 16.94 -4.73 4.95
C HIS A 78 17.15 -3.41 5.69
N GLY A 79 17.21 -2.28 4.95
CA GLY A 79 17.47 -0.97 5.57
C GLY A 79 16.35 -0.48 6.50
N GLU A 80 16.72 0.12 7.63
CA GLU A 80 15.80 0.72 8.62
C GLU A 80 14.83 1.71 7.97
N SER A 81 15.34 2.58 7.09
CA SER A 81 14.54 3.60 6.41
C SER A 81 13.40 3.00 5.59
N ALA A 82 13.66 1.90 4.88
CA ALA A 82 12.64 1.25 4.05
C ALA A 82 11.48 0.68 4.88
N VAL A 83 11.79 0.08 6.03
CA VAL A 83 10.78 -0.45 6.96
C VAL A 83 9.99 0.70 7.60
N TYR A 84 10.70 1.74 8.07
CA TYR A 84 10.05 2.90 8.68
C TYR A 84 9.13 3.63 7.70
N GLU A 85 9.59 3.92 6.47
CA GLU A 85 8.77 4.56 5.44
C GLU A 85 7.54 3.73 5.06
N ALA A 86 7.67 2.40 5.00
CA ALA A 86 6.52 1.53 4.74
C ALA A 86 5.49 1.62 5.89
N MET A 87 5.94 1.64 7.15
CA MET A 87 5.07 1.82 8.31
C MET A 87 4.41 3.20 8.30
N VAL A 88 5.18 4.25 8.00
CA VAL A 88 4.68 5.64 7.89
C VAL A 88 3.54 5.72 6.88
N ARG A 89 3.71 5.14 5.69
CA ARG A 89 2.66 5.15 4.65
C ARG A 89 1.38 4.46 5.10
N MET A 90 1.48 3.38 5.87
CA MET A 90 0.30 2.68 6.41
C MET A 90 -0.44 3.48 7.49
N ALA A 91 0.16 4.54 8.04
CA ALA A 91 -0.45 5.44 9.02
C ALA A 91 -0.94 6.77 8.42
N GLN A 92 -0.66 7.06 7.14
CA GLN A 92 -1.05 8.31 6.48
C GLN A 92 -2.46 8.21 5.90
N ASP A 93 -3.38 9.03 6.37
CA ASP A 93 -4.78 9.09 5.92
C ASP A 93 -4.94 9.70 4.51
N PHE A 94 -3.93 10.42 4.04
CA PHE A 94 -3.87 10.94 2.66
C PHE A 94 -3.21 9.97 1.67
N THR A 95 -2.62 8.86 2.16
CA THR A 95 -2.02 7.78 1.35
C THR A 95 -2.90 6.54 1.33
N MET A 96 -3.43 6.16 2.50
CA MET A 96 -4.29 5.00 2.67
C MET A 96 -5.75 5.44 2.76
N ARG A 97 -6.63 4.84 1.97
CA ARG A 97 -8.08 5.07 2.12
C ARG A 97 -8.59 4.58 3.47
N TYR A 98 -8.00 3.48 3.95
CA TYR A 98 -8.27 2.87 5.25
C TYR A 98 -6.95 2.55 5.92
N VAL A 99 -6.55 3.36 6.91
CA VAL A 99 -5.26 3.22 7.59
C VAL A 99 -5.17 1.92 8.37
N LEU A 100 -4.03 1.24 8.27
CA LEU A 100 -3.76 -0.02 8.97
C LEU A 100 -2.92 0.17 10.24
N VAL A 101 -2.27 1.32 10.36
CA VAL A 101 -1.44 1.71 11.50
C VAL A 101 -1.95 3.03 12.05
N GLU A 102 -2.05 3.15 13.36
CA GLU A 102 -2.28 4.41 14.06
C GLU A 102 -0.95 4.97 14.52
N GLY A 103 -0.62 6.18 14.03
CA GLY A 103 0.59 6.90 14.37
C GLY A 103 0.34 8.00 15.40
N GLN A 104 1.31 8.21 16.30
CA GLN A 104 1.37 9.35 17.19
C GLN A 104 2.64 10.14 16.94
N GLY A 105 2.50 11.45 16.67
CA GLY A 105 3.58 12.34 16.26
C GLY A 105 3.43 12.78 14.81
N ASN A 106 4.51 13.27 14.20
CA ASN A 106 4.50 13.71 12.81
C ASN A 106 4.82 12.54 11.86
N PHE A 107 3.82 12.11 11.10
CA PHE A 107 3.93 11.07 10.06
C PHE A 107 3.94 11.65 8.64
N GLY A 108 4.34 12.93 8.50
CA GLY A 108 4.34 13.63 7.22
C GLY A 108 3.02 14.33 6.93
N SER A 109 2.95 15.01 5.80
CA SER A 109 1.77 15.75 5.37
C SER A 109 1.55 15.68 3.87
N VAL A 110 0.38 16.14 3.42
CA VAL A 110 0.04 16.27 1.99
C VAL A 110 0.91 17.32 1.28
N ASP A 111 1.57 18.21 2.04
CA ASP A 111 2.56 19.15 1.51
C ASP A 111 3.88 18.49 1.09
N GLY A 112 4.05 17.20 1.40
CA GLY A 112 5.24 16.44 1.09
C GLY A 112 6.30 16.51 2.19
N ASP A 113 5.96 16.99 3.38
CA ASP A 113 6.83 16.90 4.53
C ASP A 113 7.13 15.46 4.87
N SER A 114 8.37 15.17 5.18
CA SER A 114 8.79 13.87 5.66
C SER A 114 8.27 13.61 7.08
N ALA A 115 8.06 12.35 7.42
CA ALA A 115 7.82 11.97 8.80
C ALA A 115 9.00 12.38 9.68
N ALA A 116 8.72 12.67 10.95
CA ALA A 116 9.76 12.90 11.95
C ALA A 116 10.66 11.67 12.09
N ALA A 117 11.89 11.87 12.58
CA ALA A 117 12.80 10.76 12.81
C ALA A 117 12.16 9.69 13.72
N ILE A 118 12.46 8.44 13.42
CA ILE A 118 11.89 7.22 14.03
C ILE A 118 11.85 7.23 15.57
N ARG A 119 12.77 7.94 16.23
CA ARG A 119 12.85 8.08 17.69
C ARG A 119 11.76 8.98 18.29
N TYR A 120 11.13 9.84 17.46
CA TYR A 120 10.11 10.79 17.93
C TYR A 120 8.68 10.30 17.71
N THR A 121 8.47 9.34 16.82
CA THR A 121 7.15 8.83 16.50
C THR A 121 6.83 7.56 17.29
N GLU A 122 5.54 7.32 17.46
CA GLU A 122 5.01 6.09 18.08
C GLU A 122 3.89 5.52 17.19
N ALA A 123 3.69 4.21 17.29
CA ALA A 123 2.66 3.56 16.51
C ALA A 123 2.04 2.35 17.23
N ARG A 124 0.87 1.94 16.76
CA ARG A 124 0.18 0.70 17.09
C ARG A 124 -0.68 0.26 15.89
N LEU A 125 -1.24 -0.94 15.94
CA LEU A 125 -2.23 -1.36 14.95
C LEU A 125 -3.47 -0.47 15.04
N SER A 126 -4.04 -0.11 13.90
CA SER A 126 -5.40 0.42 13.84
C SER A 126 -6.40 -0.72 14.05
N ARG A 127 -7.67 -0.37 14.28
CA ARG A 127 -8.74 -1.37 14.35
C ARG A 127 -8.84 -2.21 13.07
N LEU A 128 -8.68 -1.58 11.90
CA LEU A 128 -8.68 -2.28 10.61
C LEU A 128 -7.40 -3.10 10.40
N GLY A 129 -6.25 -2.62 10.90
CA GLY A 129 -5.02 -3.40 10.91
C GLY A 129 -5.14 -4.69 11.71
N GLU A 130 -5.92 -4.71 12.81
CA GLU A 130 -6.21 -5.93 13.55
C GLU A 130 -7.12 -6.90 12.79
N GLU A 131 -8.09 -6.40 12.03
CA GLU A 131 -8.94 -7.24 11.19
C GLU A 131 -8.16 -7.97 10.08
N MET A 132 -7.04 -7.40 9.64
CA MET A 132 -6.12 -8.08 8.72
C MET A 132 -5.46 -9.33 9.33
N LEU A 133 -5.31 -9.34 10.66
CA LEU A 133 -4.63 -10.37 11.45
C LEU A 133 -5.62 -11.27 12.21
N ALA A 134 -6.91 -11.00 12.08
CA ALA A 134 -7.93 -11.78 12.77
C ALA A 134 -7.86 -13.26 12.36
N ASP A 135 -8.00 -14.14 13.33
CA ASP A 135 -7.94 -15.60 13.16
C ASP A 135 -6.56 -16.16 12.74
N LEU A 136 -5.48 -15.39 12.85
CA LEU A 136 -4.12 -15.83 12.52
C LEU A 136 -3.67 -17.03 13.39
N ASP A 137 -4.17 -17.11 14.61
CA ASP A 137 -3.91 -18.18 15.58
C ASP A 137 -4.77 -19.44 15.39
N LYS A 138 -5.64 -19.47 14.36
CA LYS A 138 -6.59 -20.55 14.08
C LYS A 138 -6.21 -21.43 12.89
N ASP A 139 -4.94 -21.48 12.52
CA ASP A 139 -4.42 -22.27 11.40
C ASP A 139 -5.13 -21.94 10.05
N THR A 140 -5.38 -20.66 9.84
CA THR A 140 -6.09 -20.17 8.65
C THR A 140 -5.15 -19.86 7.47
N VAL A 141 -3.85 -19.75 7.73
CA VAL A 141 -2.80 -19.41 6.75
C VAL A 141 -1.53 -20.21 7.02
N ASP A 142 -0.77 -20.46 5.97
CA ASP A 142 0.52 -21.14 6.05
C ASP A 142 1.61 -20.23 6.64
N PHE A 143 2.52 -20.85 7.39
CA PHE A 143 3.72 -20.21 7.92
C PHE A 143 4.97 -20.77 7.24
N THR A 144 5.95 -19.92 7.02
CA THR A 144 7.27 -20.27 6.50
C THR A 144 8.36 -19.84 7.47
N ASP A 145 9.56 -20.36 7.29
CA ASP A 145 10.72 -19.90 8.05
C ASP A 145 11.05 -18.45 7.67
N ASN A 146 11.49 -17.67 8.66
CA ASN A 146 12.06 -16.36 8.42
C ASN A 146 13.42 -16.47 7.71
N PHE A 147 14.10 -15.33 7.49
CA PHE A 147 15.35 -15.29 6.70
C PHE A 147 16.51 -16.13 7.24
N ASP A 148 16.55 -16.46 8.53
CA ASP A 148 17.60 -17.25 9.18
C ASP A 148 17.12 -18.61 9.73
N GLY A 149 15.84 -18.93 9.53
CA GLY A 149 15.21 -20.17 10.00
C GLY A 149 14.98 -20.26 11.50
N SER A 150 15.21 -19.18 12.25
CA SER A 150 15.03 -19.16 13.70
C SER A 150 13.58 -19.00 14.16
N LEU A 151 12.76 -18.37 13.32
CA LEU A 151 11.35 -18.05 13.59
C LEU A 151 10.47 -18.40 12.39
N LYS A 152 9.15 -18.35 12.61
CA LYS A 152 8.15 -18.49 11.57
C LYS A 152 7.47 -17.15 11.30
N GLU A 153 7.14 -16.90 10.04
CA GLU A 153 6.32 -15.78 9.60
C GLU A 153 5.17 -16.26 8.71
N PRO A 154 3.99 -15.60 8.72
CA PRO A 154 2.88 -15.99 7.86
C PRO A 154 3.20 -15.65 6.40
N THR A 155 2.88 -16.57 5.49
CA THR A 155 3.06 -16.36 4.05
C THR A 155 2.10 -15.29 3.52
N VAL A 156 0.93 -15.18 4.15
CA VAL A 156 -0.14 -14.23 3.86
C VAL A 156 -0.93 -13.98 5.15
N LEU A 157 -1.58 -12.83 5.30
CA LEU A 157 -2.49 -12.61 6.43
C LEU A 157 -3.90 -13.14 6.10
N PRO A 158 -4.71 -13.54 7.12
CA PRO A 158 -6.09 -14.00 6.92
C PRO A 158 -6.98 -12.95 6.24
N ALA A 159 -6.71 -11.67 6.49
CA ALA A 159 -7.27 -10.50 5.81
C ALA A 159 -8.80 -10.54 5.63
N ARG A 160 -9.55 -10.28 6.69
CA ARG A 160 -11.01 -10.15 6.62
C ARG A 160 -11.49 -8.99 5.74
N LEU A 161 -10.57 -8.08 5.40
CA LEU A 161 -10.83 -6.94 4.51
C LEU A 161 -10.25 -7.24 3.13
N PRO A 162 -10.95 -6.90 2.05
CA PRO A 162 -10.43 -6.97 0.68
C PRO A 162 -9.41 -5.86 0.42
N ASN A 163 -8.31 -5.86 1.18
CA ASN A 163 -7.34 -4.77 1.30
C ASN A 163 -6.74 -4.36 -0.05
N LEU A 164 -6.51 -5.32 -0.97
CA LEU A 164 -6.02 -5.00 -2.31
C LEU A 164 -6.91 -4.00 -3.05
N LEU A 165 -8.22 -4.13 -2.91
CA LEU A 165 -9.19 -3.26 -3.56
C LEU A 165 -9.44 -1.98 -2.76
N VAL A 166 -9.63 -2.08 -1.44
CA VAL A 166 -10.04 -0.91 -0.64
C VAL A 166 -8.92 0.10 -0.41
N ASN A 167 -7.68 -0.36 -0.32
CA ASN A 167 -6.52 0.54 -0.19
C ASN A 167 -5.74 0.71 -1.49
N GLY A 168 -5.95 -0.19 -2.45
CA GLY A 168 -5.14 -0.19 -3.65
C GLY A 168 -3.66 -0.48 -3.36
N VAL A 169 -2.82 -0.43 -4.36
CA VAL A 169 -1.37 -0.58 -4.23
C VAL A 169 -0.65 -0.06 -5.46
N GLY A 170 0.44 0.67 -5.26
CA GLY A 170 1.40 1.01 -6.31
C GLY A 170 2.72 0.28 -6.08
N GLY A 171 3.32 -0.26 -7.14
CA GLY A 171 4.61 -0.94 -7.07
C GLY A 171 5.32 -0.95 -8.40
N ILE A 172 6.63 -0.70 -8.37
CA ILE A 172 7.50 -0.74 -9.56
C ILE A 172 8.48 -1.88 -9.36
N ALA A 173 8.36 -2.91 -10.19
CA ALA A 173 9.27 -4.04 -10.24
C ALA A 173 10.17 -3.96 -11.48
N VAL A 174 10.98 -4.96 -11.72
CA VAL A 174 11.78 -5.07 -12.93
C VAL A 174 10.90 -5.64 -14.05
N GLY A 175 10.73 -4.88 -15.13
CA GLY A 175 9.95 -5.30 -16.30
C GLY A 175 8.42 -5.17 -16.16
N MET A 176 7.90 -4.88 -14.96
CA MET A 176 6.47 -4.67 -14.73
C MET A 176 6.20 -3.72 -13.58
N ALA A 177 4.99 -3.15 -13.55
CA ALA A 177 4.51 -2.31 -12.47
C ALA A 177 3.04 -2.60 -12.20
N THR A 178 2.59 -2.28 -10.98
CA THR A 178 1.17 -2.27 -10.62
C THR A 178 0.78 -0.91 -10.08
N ASN A 179 -0.46 -0.48 -10.35
CA ASN A 179 -1.03 0.74 -9.80
C ASN A 179 -2.55 0.58 -9.67
N ILE A 180 -2.97 -0.12 -8.62
CA ILE A 180 -4.37 -0.39 -8.31
C ILE A 180 -4.88 0.76 -7.44
N PRO A 181 -5.94 1.48 -7.85
CA PRO A 181 -6.51 2.56 -7.06
C PRO A 181 -7.31 2.03 -5.86
N PRO A 182 -7.49 2.83 -4.80
CA PRO A 182 -8.35 2.49 -3.67
C PRO A 182 -9.84 2.59 -4.04
N HIS A 183 -10.69 1.85 -3.30
CA HIS A 183 -12.14 1.81 -3.49
C HIS A 183 -12.89 1.91 -2.16
N ASN A 184 -14.16 2.28 -2.23
CA ASN A 184 -15.03 2.34 -1.07
C ASN A 184 -15.33 0.93 -0.53
N LEU A 185 -15.09 0.72 0.77
CA LEU A 185 -15.30 -0.58 1.42
C LEU A 185 -16.75 -1.07 1.33
N GLY A 186 -17.73 -0.15 1.49
CA GLY A 186 -19.15 -0.51 1.38
C GLY A 186 -19.50 -1.02 -0.01
N GLU A 187 -19.07 -0.31 -1.07
CA GLU A 187 -19.29 -0.69 -2.46
C GLU A 187 -18.64 -2.06 -2.78
N VAL A 188 -17.40 -2.28 -2.29
CA VAL A 188 -16.70 -3.56 -2.48
C VAL A 188 -17.41 -4.69 -1.72
N ALA A 189 -17.87 -4.43 -0.49
CA ALA A 189 -18.59 -5.42 0.32
C ALA A 189 -19.93 -5.83 -0.34
N GLU A 190 -20.68 -4.87 -0.89
CA GLU A 190 -21.93 -5.14 -1.63
C GLU A 190 -21.65 -5.97 -2.90
N ALA A 191 -20.58 -5.68 -3.64
CA ALA A 191 -20.18 -6.48 -4.80
C ALA A 191 -19.79 -7.92 -4.41
N ILE A 192 -19.07 -8.09 -3.29
CA ILE A 192 -18.72 -9.41 -2.76
C ILE A 192 -19.98 -10.18 -2.34
N ALA A 193 -20.91 -9.54 -1.62
CA ALA A 193 -22.18 -10.16 -1.23
C ALA A 193 -22.96 -10.63 -2.46
N TYR A 194 -23.04 -9.79 -3.50
CA TYR A 194 -23.67 -10.15 -4.77
C TYR A 194 -23.03 -11.39 -5.44
N LEU A 195 -21.69 -11.50 -5.40
CA LEU A 195 -20.96 -12.67 -5.93
C LEU A 195 -21.21 -13.94 -5.07
N VAL A 196 -21.24 -13.80 -3.74
CA VAL A 196 -21.51 -14.90 -2.81
C VAL A 196 -22.91 -15.46 -3.02
N ASP A 197 -23.92 -14.60 -3.18
CA ASP A 197 -25.30 -15.01 -3.46
C ASP A 197 -25.44 -15.75 -4.80
N ARG A 198 -24.50 -15.53 -5.71
CA ARG A 198 -24.43 -16.15 -7.05
C ARG A 198 -23.24 -17.09 -7.22
N TYR A 199 -22.72 -17.63 -6.14
CA TYR A 199 -21.49 -18.45 -6.16
C TYR A 199 -21.50 -19.55 -7.22
N HIS A 200 -22.63 -20.24 -7.41
CA HIS A 200 -22.78 -21.30 -8.42
C HIS A 200 -22.96 -20.78 -9.86
N GLN A 201 -23.09 -19.49 -10.05
CA GLN A 201 -23.25 -18.78 -11.32
C GLN A 201 -22.24 -17.63 -11.45
N ALA A 202 -21.13 -17.71 -10.72
CA ALA A 202 -20.12 -16.61 -10.69
C ALA A 202 -19.51 -16.35 -12.07
N ASP A 203 -19.41 -17.38 -12.90
CA ASP A 203 -18.89 -17.28 -14.29
C ASP A 203 -19.83 -16.49 -15.23
N ASP A 204 -21.11 -16.36 -14.88
CA ASP A 204 -22.11 -15.58 -15.64
C ASP A 204 -22.12 -14.11 -15.22
N VAL A 205 -21.44 -13.74 -14.13
CA VAL A 205 -21.40 -12.36 -13.63
C VAL A 205 -20.51 -11.51 -14.54
N THR A 206 -21.10 -10.46 -15.06
CA THR A 206 -20.41 -9.54 -15.98
C THR A 206 -19.75 -8.37 -15.26
N LEU A 207 -18.83 -7.68 -15.94
CA LEU A 207 -18.26 -6.42 -15.46
C LEU A 207 -19.35 -5.39 -15.16
N ASP A 208 -20.38 -5.30 -16.00
CA ASP A 208 -21.47 -4.34 -15.82
C ASP A 208 -22.30 -4.62 -14.57
N ASP A 209 -22.45 -5.89 -14.17
CA ASP A 209 -23.10 -6.25 -12.93
C ASP A 209 -22.32 -5.77 -11.70
N LEU A 210 -21.00 -5.93 -11.71
CA LEU A 210 -20.13 -5.47 -10.62
C LEU A 210 -20.02 -3.94 -10.57
N MET A 211 -20.02 -3.27 -11.71
CA MET A 211 -19.96 -1.81 -11.78
C MET A 211 -21.24 -1.10 -11.30
N ARG A 212 -22.33 -1.84 -11.05
CA ARG A 212 -23.52 -1.29 -10.35
C ARG A 212 -23.22 -0.97 -8.89
N PHE A 213 -22.30 -1.72 -8.29
CA PHE A 213 -21.85 -1.54 -6.90
C PHE A 213 -20.56 -0.70 -6.86
N ILE A 214 -19.52 -1.11 -7.55
CA ILE A 214 -18.22 -0.42 -7.58
C ILE A 214 -18.20 0.50 -8.80
N ARG A 215 -18.58 1.77 -8.58
CA ARG A 215 -18.70 2.76 -9.67
C ARG A 215 -17.34 3.28 -10.15
N GLY A 216 -16.34 3.23 -9.30
CA GLY A 216 -15.00 3.71 -9.59
C GLY A 216 -14.12 3.78 -8.35
N PRO A 217 -12.87 4.24 -8.49
CA PRO A 217 -11.98 4.51 -7.36
C PRO A 217 -12.56 5.52 -6.37
N ASP A 218 -12.21 5.34 -5.09
CA ASP A 218 -12.52 6.24 -3.97
C ASP A 218 -11.22 6.68 -3.30
N PHE A 219 -10.77 7.89 -3.65
CA PHE A 219 -9.46 8.39 -3.23
C PHE A 219 -9.52 9.11 -1.89
N PRO A 220 -8.54 8.91 -0.97
CA PRO A 220 -8.52 9.53 0.34
C PRO A 220 -8.44 11.07 0.30
N THR A 221 -7.91 11.64 -0.77
CA THR A 221 -7.76 13.09 -0.93
C THR A 221 -8.92 13.73 -1.70
N GLY A 222 -9.95 12.94 -2.08
CA GLY A 222 -11.08 13.41 -2.86
C GLY A 222 -10.73 13.68 -4.32
N GLY A 223 -11.28 14.76 -4.86
CA GLY A 223 -11.15 15.15 -6.26
C GLY A 223 -12.26 14.61 -7.15
N THR A 224 -12.26 15.04 -8.40
CA THR A 224 -13.24 14.62 -9.40
C THR A 224 -12.59 13.76 -10.46
N ILE A 225 -13.14 12.58 -10.72
CA ILE A 225 -12.74 11.74 -11.85
C ILE A 225 -13.46 12.22 -13.11
N LEU A 226 -12.72 12.42 -14.20
CA LEU A 226 -13.24 12.89 -15.46
C LEU A 226 -13.58 11.73 -16.40
N GLY A 227 -14.87 11.45 -16.54
CA GLY A 227 -15.40 10.38 -17.36
C GLY A 227 -15.28 8.99 -16.71
N THR A 228 -15.99 8.03 -17.27
CA THR A 228 -16.06 6.64 -16.76
C THR A 228 -15.36 5.63 -17.67
N GLU A 229 -15.02 6.01 -18.90
CA GLU A 229 -14.45 5.10 -19.89
C GLU A 229 -13.10 4.50 -19.42
N GLY A 230 -12.22 5.35 -18.84
CA GLY A 230 -10.94 4.89 -18.29
C GLY A 230 -11.10 3.92 -17.12
N ILE A 231 -12.13 4.09 -16.29
CA ILE A 231 -12.46 3.16 -15.18
C ILE A 231 -12.89 1.83 -15.77
N ARG A 232 -13.86 1.85 -16.69
CA ARG A 232 -14.37 0.66 -17.37
C ARG A 232 -13.26 -0.13 -18.05
N GLN A 233 -12.38 0.56 -18.78
CA GLN A 233 -11.24 -0.06 -19.44
C GLN A 233 -10.26 -0.68 -18.43
N ALA A 234 -9.97 0.03 -17.32
CA ALA A 234 -9.10 -0.49 -16.26
C ALA A 234 -9.65 -1.76 -15.64
N TYR A 235 -10.94 -1.80 -15.35
CA TYR A 235 -11.59 -2.97 -14.74
C TYR A 235 -11.73 -4.15 -15.71
N ALA A 236 -11.97 -3.87 -17.00
CA ALA A 236 -12.11 -4.92 -18.00
C ALA A 236 -10.79 -5.57 -18.40
N THR A 237 -9.70 -4.80 -18.44
CA THR A 237 -8.43 -5.23 -19.07
C THR A 237 -7.23 -5.19 -18.11
N GLY A 238 -7.40 -4.66 -16.92
CA GLY A 238 -6.30 -4.36 -16.01
C GLY A 238 -5.45 -3.15 -16.44
N LYS A 239 -5.84 -2.43 -17.51
CA LYS A 239 -5.14 -1.25 -18.01
C LYS A 239 -6.13 -0.17 -18.39
N GLY A 240 -6.03 1.01 -17.79
CA GLY A 240 -6.89 2.15 -18.10
C GLY A 240 -6.26 3.45 -17.61
N ARG A 241 -6.71 4.56 -18.19
CA ARG A 241 -6.28 5.90 -17.80
C ARG A 241 -7.41 6.60 -17.07
N ILE A 242 -7.25 6.80 -15.77
CA ILE A 242 -8.19 7.52 -14.91
C ILE A 242 -7.64 8.95 -14.74
N ILE A 243 -8.41 9.93 -15.19
CA ILE A 243 -8.02 11.34 -15.11
C ILE A 243 -8.71 11.96 -13.91
N MET A 244 -7.94 12.60 -13.04
CA MET A 244 -8.43 13.28 -11.85
C MET A 244 -8.21 14.79 -11.94
N ARG A 245 -9.12 15.54 -11.35
CA ARG A 245 -9.06 16.97 -11.19
C ARG A 245 -9.35 17.38 -9.74
N ALA A 246 -8.66 18.44 -9.28
CA ALA A 246 -8.93 19.05 -7.98
C ALA A 246 -10.36 19.63 -7.92
N GLN A 247 -10.92 19.74 -6.71
CA GLN A 247 -12.07 20.58 -6.45
C GLN A 247 -11.59 21.99 -6.13
N ALA A 248 -12.02 22.96 -6.91
CA ALA A 248 -11.62 24.34 -6.74
C ALA A 248 -12.75 25.32 -7.09
N HIS A 249 -12.78 26.47 -6.41
CA HIS A 249 -13.67 27.58 -6.70
C HIS A 249 -12.95 28.91 -6.49
N VAL A 250 -13.53 29.98 -6.96
CA VAL A 250 -12.97 31.32 -6.87
C VAL A 250 -13.75 32.13 -5.85
N GLU A 251 -13.02 32.81 -4.95
CA GLU A 251 -13.57 33.70 -3.92
C GLU A 251 -12.96 35.09 -4.00
N GLU A 252 -13.76 36.13 -3.72
CA GLU A 252 -13.26 37.48 -3.55
C GLU A 252 -12.70 37.67 -2.12
N ILE A 253 -11.45 38.10 -2.00
CA ILE A 253 -10.72 38.27 -0.72
C ILE A 253 -10.57 39.75 -0.29
N GLY A 254 -11.29 40.65 -0.93
CA GLY A 254 -11.24 42.08 -0.68
C GLY A 254 -10.17 42.85 -1.46
N GLY A 255 -10.35 44.15 -1.59
CA GLY A 255 -9.42 45.03 -2.34
C GLY A 255 -9.37 44.72 -3.83
N GLY A 256 -10.42 44.14 -4.43
CA GLY A 256 -10.47 43.79 -5.85
C GLY A 256 -9.63 42.56 -6.22
N ARG A 257 -9.15 41.82 -5.24
CA ARG A 257 -8.39 40.58 -5.44
C ARG A 257 -9.29 39.37 -5.33
N VAL A 258 -8.97 38.33 -6.07
CA VAL A 258 -9.62 37.00 -6.02
C VAL A 258 -8.62 35.94 -5.60
N ALA A 259 -9.10 34.90 -4.93
CA ALA A 259 -8.33 33.72 -4.58
C ALA A 259 -8.95 32.49 -5.27
N ILE A 260 -8.11 31.56 -5.67
CA ILE A 260 -8.51 30.22 -6.07
C ILE A 260 -8.42 29.34 -4.83
N ILE A 261 -9.57 28.89 -4.33
CA ILE A 261 -9.64 28.00 -3.17
C ILE A 261 -9.71 26.56 -3.68
N VAL A 262 -8.73 25.74 -3.30
CA VAL A 262 -8.67 24.31 -3.63
C VAL A 262 -9.01 23.53 -2.37
N THR A 263 -10.12 22.80 -2.39
CA THR A 263 -10.62 22.03 -1.24
C THR A 263 -10.20 20.57 -1.28
N GLU A 264 -9.99 20.03 -2.47
CA GLU A 264 -9.57 18.63 -2.68
C GLU A 264 -8.47 18.56 -3.74
N LEU A 265 -7.52 17.66 -3.56
CA LEU A 265 -6.39 17.44 -4.47
C LEU A 265 -6.47 16.07 -5.14
N PRO A 266 -6.00 15.95 -6.38
CA PRO A 266 -5.84 14.64 -6.98
C PRO A 266 -4.91 13.77 -6.13
N TYR A 267 -5.26 12.49 -6.03
CA TYR A 267 -4.49 11.52 -5.23
C TYR A 267 -3.02 11.46 -5.64
N GLN A 268 -2.12 11.38 -4.66
CA GLN A 268 -0.66 11.36 -4.81
C GLN A 268 -0.05 12.67 -5.36
N VAL A 269 -0.79 13.76 -5.40
CA VAL A 269 -0.24 15.07 -5.75
C VAL A 269 0.32 15.75 -4.51
N ASN A 270 1.59 16.15 -4.57
CA ASN A 270 2.22 16.96 -3.54
C ASN A 270 1.71 18.40 -3.65
N LYS A 271 1.11 18.92 -2.55
CA LYS A 271 0.45 20.23 -2.54
C LYS A 271 1.47 21.36 -2.72
N ALA A 272 2.61 21.35 -2.03
CA ALA A 272 3.62 22.40 -2.13
C ALA A 272 4.18 22.47 -3.55
N ALA A 273 4.56 21.33 -4.14
CA ALA A 273 5.05 21.28 -5.51
C ALA A 273 4.00 21.74 -6.54
N LEU A 274 2.70 21.49 -6.28
CA LEU A 274 1.62 21.99 -7.12
C LEU A 274 1.53 23.52 -7.06
N VAL A 275 1.61 24.13 -5.88
CA VAL A 275 1.58 25.58 -5.70
C VAL A 275 2.76 26.24 -6.40
N GLU A 276 3.96 25.71 -6.25
CA GLU A 276 5.15 26.20 -6.98
C GLU A 276 4.96 26.14 -8.50
N ARG A 277 4.40 25.03 -8.99
CA ARG A 277 4.15 24.85 -10.42
C ARG A 277 3.12 25.83 -10.97
N ILE A 278 2.07 26.14 -10.19
CA ILE A 278 1.07 27.16 -10.56
C ILE A 278 1.71 28.54 -10.60
N ALA A 279 2.61 28.87 -9.64
CA ALA A 279 3.30 30.15 -9.60
C ALA A 279 4.28 30.37 -10.77
N LEU A 280 4.70 29.30 -11.44
CA LEU A 280 5.59 29.35 -12.61
C LEU A 280 4.84 29.48 -13.95
N LEU A 281 3.51 29.37 -13.96
CA LEU A 281 2.64 29.56 -15.12
C LEU A 281 2.25 31.02 -15.31
#